data_87d49fee9634ee4924b61ce501c84ed3
#
_entry.id   87d49fee9634ee4924b61ce501c84ed3
#
_cell.length_a   1.000
_cell.length_b   1.000
_cell.length_c   1.000
_cell.angle_alpha   90.00
_cell.angle_beta   90.00
_cell.angle_gamma   90.00
#
_symmetry.space_group_name_H-M   'P 1'
#
loop_
_entity.id
_entity.type
_entity.pdbx_description
1 polymer ?
#
loop_
_entity_poly.entity_id
_entity_poly.type
_entity_poly.pdbx_seq_one_letter_code
_entity_poly.pdbx_strand_id
1 'polypeptide(L)'
;MVAQRVQAIVIAPADSKALVPTLKAAADKGVLIINIDNKLDADALASKDFKVPFVGPDNRSGAKLVGDYLGKTLKSGDKVAIVEGVSTSFNGQQRTLGYQDAMKAVGNRQGQYGGVCNAARNA
;
A
#
# COMPACT_ATOMS: atom_id res chain seq x y z
N MET A 1 -1.92 -17.63 18.13
CA MET A 1 -3.29 -17.67 17.53
C MET A 1 -3.67 -19.10 17.11
N VAL A 2 -2.94 -19.79 16.22
CA VAL A 2 -3.31 -21.18 15.83
C VAL A 2 -3.33 -22.13 17.04
N ALA A 3 -2.38 -22.00 17.95
CA ALA A 3 -2.37 -22.76 19.20
C ALA A 3 -3.56 -22.48 20.14
N GLN A 4 -4.22 -21.33 19.96
CA GLN A 4 -5.43 -20.95 20.72
C GLN A 4 -6.73 -21.43 20.06
N ARG A 5 -6.63 -22.25 18.98
CA ARG A 5 -7.76 -22.82 18.22
C ARG A 5 -8.74 -21.76 17.71
N VAL A 6 -8.25 -20.60 17.30
CA VAL A 6 -9.10 -19.59 16.65
C VAL A 6 -9.62 -20.12 15.31
N GLN A 7 -10.87 -19.81 14.99
CA GLN A 7 -11.54 -20.24 13.75
C GLN A 7 -11.33 -19.26 12.60
N ALA A 8 -11.05 -17.99 12.90
CA ALA A 8 -10.80 -16.97 11.90
C ALA A 8 -9.74 -15.98 12.38
N ILE A 9 -9.01 -15.40 11.41
CA ILE A 9 -8.06 -14.30 11.59
C ILE A 9 -8.47 -13.18 10.65
N VAL A 10 -8.80 -12.02 11.21
CA VAL A 10 -8.96 -10.77 10.47
C VAL A 10 -7.67 -9.97 10.66
N ILE A 11 -7.01 -9.59 9.57
CA ILE A 11 -5.66 -9.01 9.64
C ILE A 11 -5.48 -7.79 8.74
N ALA A 12 -4.90 -6.72 9.32
CA ALA A 12 -4.31 -5.59 8.63
C ALA A 12 -2.77 -5.74 8.71
N PRO A 13 -2.09 -6.28 7.69
CA PRO A 13 -0.66 -6.53 7.76
C PRO A 13 0.14 -5.22 7.67
N ALA A 14 1.15 -5.04 8.50
CA ALA A 14 2.10 -3.94 8.35
C ALA A 14 2.99 -4.13 7.11
N ASP A 15 3.43 -5.37 6.88
CA ASP A 15 4.17 -5.81 5.69
C ASP A 15 3.28 -6.73 4.84
N SER A 16 3.09 -6.36 3.57
CA SER A 16 2.18 -7.08 2.67
C SER A 16 2.70 -8.47 2.25
N LYS A 17 4.01 -8.74 2.35
CA LYS A 17 4.65 -10.00 1.91
C LYS A 17 4.99 -10.94 3.06
N ALA A 18 5.58 -10.41 4.12
CA ALA A 18 6.19 -11.21 5.18
C ALA A 18 5.23 -12.15 5.89
N LEU A 19 3.95 -11.78 6.01
CA LEU A 19 2.95 -12.59 6.70
C LEU A 19 2.31 -13.69 5.85
N VAL A 20 2.43 -13.64 4.52
CA VAL A 20 1.75 -14.60 3.62
C VAL A 20 2.05 -16.06 3.96
N PRO A 21 3.33 -16.49 4.20
CA PRO A 21 3.60 -17.88 4.54
C PRO A 21 2.94 -18.32 5.85
N THR A 22 2.95 -17.46 6.86
CA THR A 22 2.36 -17.75 8.17
C THR A 22 0.84 -17.86 8.09
N LEU A 23 0.20 -16.97 7.32
CA LEU A 23 -1.24 -17.00 7.11
C LEU A 23 -1.66 -18.22 6.29
N LYS A 24 -0.88 -18.60 5.29
CA LYS A 24 -1.11 -19.85 4.53
C LYS A 24 -1.07 -21.07 5.45
N ALA A 25 -0.05 -21.17 6.31
CA ALA A 25 0.06 -22.27 7.27
C ALA A 25 -1.11 -22.31 8.28
N ALA A 26 -1.70 -21.17 8.62
CA ALA A 26 -2.90 -21.14 9.44
C ALA A 26 -4.15 -21.58 8.65
N ALA A 27 -4.28 -21.13 7.41
CA ALA A 27 -5.38 -21.53 6.52
C ALA A 27 -5.38 -23.03 6.23
N ASP A 28 -4.20 -23.64 6.04
CA ASP A 28 -4.04 -25.09 5.84
C ASP A 28 -4.49 -25.93 7.06
N LYS A 29 -4.61 -25.27 8.23
CA LYS A 29 -5.17 -25.86 9.46
C LYS A 29 -6.66 -25.54 9.67
N GLY A 30 -7.32 -25.02 8.62
CA GLY A 30 -8.75 -24.73 8.63
C GLY A 30 -9.12 -23.36 9.22
N VAL A 31 -8.16 -22.47 9.48
CA VAL A 31 -8.43 -21.10 9.95
C VAL A 31 -8.83 -20.21 8.78
N LEU A 32 -10.01 -19.57 8.88
CA LEU A 32 -10.44 -18.59 7.90
C LEU A 32 -9.56 -17.33 7.99
N ILE A 33 -9.03 -16.85 6.85
CA ILE A 33 -8.24 -15.62 6.80
C ILE A 33 -9.02 -14.56 6.05
N ILE A 34 -9.14 -13.37 6.64
CA ILE A 34 -9.73 -12.17 6.03
C ILE A 34 -8.72 -11.04 6.12
N ASN A 35 -8.33 -10.49 4.98
CA ASN A 35 -7.41 -9.37 4.90
C ASN A 35 -8.20 -8.06 4.87
N ILE A 36 -7.83 -7.11 5.70
CA ILE A 36 -8.44 -5.77 5.73
C ILE A 36 -7.36 -4.68 5.62
N ASP A 37 -7.78 -3.47 5.26
CA ASP A 37 -6.99 -2.23 5.19
C ASP A 37 -5.76 -2.35 4.26
N ASN A 38 -4.65 -2.90 4.72
CA ASN A 38 -3.43 -3.06 3.92
C ASN A 38 -3.43 -4.42 3.20
N LYS A 39 -3.45 -4.39 1.87
CA LYS A 39 -3.61 -5.60 1.05
C LYS A 39 -2.35 -6.47 1.09
N LEU A 40 -2.53 -7.78 1.24
CA LEU A 40 -1.47 -8.77 1.04
C LEU A 40 -0.99 -8.75 -0.41
N ASP A 41 0.29 -8.98 -0.60
CA ASP A 41 0.95 -8.94 -1.91
C ASP A 41 0.41 -10.05 -2.83
N ALA A 42 -0.04 -9.65 -4.02
CA ALA A 42 -0.71 -10.55 -4.96
C ALA A 42 0.23 -11.66 -5.47
N ASP A 43 1.49 -11.33 -5.74
CA ASP A 43 2.47 -12.30 -6.26
C ASP A 43 2.84 -13.31 -5.17
N ALA A 44 3.00 -12.84 -3.92
CA ALA A 44 3.25 -13.72 -2.79
C ALA A 44 2.08 -14.67 -2.51
N LEU A 45 0.84 -14.20 -2.65
CA LEU A 45 -0.36 -15.04 -2.55
C LEU A 45 -0.42 -16.06 -3.71
N ALA A 46 -0.21 -15.61 -4.95
CA ALA A 46 -0.24 -16.46 -6.13
C ALA A 46 0.84 -17.55 -6.08
N SER A 47 2.05 -17.22 -5.62
CA SER A 47 3.15 -18.20 -5.48
C SER A 47 2.84 -19.36 -4.54
N LYS A 48 1.82 -19.23 -3.71
CA LYS A 48 1.38 -20.25 -2.74
C LYS A 48 -0.02 -20.80 -3.04
N ASP A 49 -0.58 -20.48 -4.21
CA ASP A 49 -1.97 -20.78 -4.55
C ASP A 49 -2.92 -20.46 -3.40
N PHE A 50 -2.77 -19.27 -2.84
CA PHE A 50 -3.49 -18.84 -1.65
C PHE A 50 -4.40 -17.66 -1.97
N LYS A 51 -5.71 -17.86 -1.83
CA LYS A 51 -6.74 -16.83 -2.07
C LYS A 51 -7.26 -16.32 -0.73
N VAL A 52 -7.20 -15.00 -0.55
CA VAL A 52 -7.67 -14.33 0.67
C VAL A 52 -8.61 -13.20 0.28
N PRO A 53 -9.86 -13.17 0.81
CA PRO A 53 -10.75 -12.04 0.62
C PRO A 53 -10.13 -10.76 1.20
N PHE A 54 -10.27 -9.65 0.46
CA PHE A 54 -9.76 -8.35 0.88
C PHE A 54 -10.87 -7.31 0.97
N VAL A 55 -10.87 -6.54 2.05
CA VAL A 55 -11.75 -5.39 2.26
C VAL A 55 -10.90 -4.19 2.67
N GLY A 56 -10.89 -3.14 1.86
CA GLY A 56 -10.10 -1.94 2.15
C GLY A 56 -10.35 -0.80 1.17
N PRO A 57 -9.79 0.39 1.45
CA PRO A 57 -9.97 1.58 0.64
C PRO A 57 -9.14 1.53 -0.65
N ASP A 58 -9.55 2.30 -1.66
CA ASP A 58 -8.70 2.64 -2.80
C ASP A 58 -7.72 3.76 -2.41
N ASN A 59 -6.55 3.35 -1.92
CA ASN A 59 -5.51 4.27 -1.47
C ASN A 59 -4.91 5.12 -2.61
N ARG A 60 -4.89 4.61 -3.85
CA ARG A 60 -4.35 5.36 -4.99
C ARG A 60 -5.26 6.52 -5.36
N SER A 61 -6.56 6.26 -5.49
CA SER A 61 -7.55 7.30 -5.77
C SER A 61 -7.61 8.33 -4.64
N GLY A 62 -7.61 7.88 -3.38
CA GLY A 62 -7.60 8.79 -2.22
C GLY A 62 -6.37 9.70 -2.19
N ALA A 63 -5.18 9.15 -2.40
CA ALA A 63 -3.94 9.92 -2.45
C ALA A 63 -3.90 10.88 -3.65
N LYS A 64 -4.45 10.45 -4.79
CA LYS A 64 -4.56 11.34 -5.97
C LYS A 64 -5.43 12.55 -5.68
N LEU A 65 -6.57 12.40 -4.99
CA LEU A 65 -7.42 13.53 -4.61
C LEU A 65 -6.68 14.55 -3.74
N VAL A 66 -5.86 14.08 -2.77
CA VAL A 66 -5.04 14.95 -1.94
C VAL A 66 -3.97 15.66 -2.78
N GLY A 67 -3.32 14.91 -3.69
CA GLY A 67 -2.33 15.47 -4.60
C GLY A 67 -2.94 16.51 -5.57
N ASP A 68 -4.13 16.24 -6.10
CA ASP A 68 -4.86 17.19 -6.96
C ASP A 68 -5.23 18.48 -6.21
N TYR A 69 -5.58 18.38 -4.92
CA TYR A 69 -5.82 19.54 -4.08
C TYR A 69 -4.55 20.36 -3.86
N LEU A 70 -3.44 19.72 -3.50
CA LEU A 70 -2.13 20.36 -3.38
C LEU A 70 -1.75 21.04 -4.71
N GLY A 71 -1.95 20.36 -5.83
CA GLY A 71 -1.64 20.87 -7.16
C GLY A 71 -2.33 22.19 -7.54
N LYS A 72 -3.47 22.52 -6.88
CA LYS A 72 -4.15 23.82 -7.05
C LYS A 72 -3.38 24.98 -6.42
N THR A 73 -2.54 24.71 -5.42
CA THR A 73 -1.74 25.71 -4.71
C THR A 73 -0.33 25.86 -5.27
N LEU A 74 0.12 24.91 -6.07
CA LEU A 74 1.47 24.90 -6.65
C LEU A 74 1.56 25.79 -7.88
N LYS A 75 2.73 26.43 -8.05
CA LYS A 75 3.11 27.19 -9.22
C LYS A 75 4.08 26.40 -10.09
N SER A 76 4.21 26.81 -11.35
CA SER A 76 5.22 26.23 -12.24
C SER A 76 6.61 26.36 -11.65
N GLY A 77 7.36 25.27 -11.58
CA GLY A 77 8.71 25.21 -11.01
C GLY A 77 8.76 24.87 -9.51
N ASP A 78 7.63 24.83 -8.82
CA ASP A 78 7.59 24.39 -7.42
C ASP A 78 8.04 22.94 -7.30
N LYS A 79 8.79 22.64 -6.23
CA LYS A 79 9.31 21.29 -5.94
C LYS A 79 8.47 20.64 -4.84
N VAL A 80 8.09 19.40 -5.07
CA VAL A 80 7.34 18.59 -4.11
C VAL A 80 8.16 17.35 -3.77
N ALA A 81 8.21 16.98 -2.48
CA ALA A 81 8.79 15.73 -2.02
C ALA A 81 7.67 14.79 -1.56
N ILE A 82 7.76 13.51 -1.94
CA ILE A 82 6.90 12.45 -1.42
C ILE A 82 7.73 11.66 -0.42
N VAL A 83 7.32 11.67 0.85
CA VAL A 83 7.93 10.86 1.89
C VAL A 83 7.18 9.55 1.97
N GLU A 84 7.83 8.48 1.54
CA GLU A 84 7.26 7.13 1.54
C GLU A 84 7.41 6.46 2.91
N GLY A 85 6.49 5.57 3.23
CA GLY A 85 6.57 4.68 4.38
C GLY A 85 7.35 3.40 4.08
N VAL A 86 6.91 2.28 4.67
CA VAL A 86 7.51 0.95 4.44
C VAL A 86 7.31 0.53 2.98
N SER A 87 8.41 0.25 2.28
CA SER A 87 8.40 -0.06 0.84
C SER A 87 7.62 -1.34 0.48
N THR A 88 7.45 -2.26 1.43
CA THR A 88 6.68 -3.50 1.28
C THR A 88 5.20 -3.34 1.64
N SER A 89 4.76 -2.15 2.08
CA SER A 89 3.35 -1.86 2.34
C SER A 89 2.62 -1.55 1.04
N PHE A 90 1.61 -2.34 0.71
CA PHE A 90 0.75 -2.10 -0.45
C PHE A 90 0.10 -0.70 -0.39
N ASN A 91 -0.43 -0.30 0.77
CA ASN A 91 -1.03 1.02 0.94
C ASN A 91 -0.03 2.15 0.70
N GLY A 92 1.21 2.01 1.19
CA GLY A 92 2.30 2.97 0.96
C GLY A 92 2.58 3.14 -0.53
N GLN A 93 2.75 2.03 -1.24
CA GLN A 93 2.99 2.02 -2.69
C GLN A 93 1.83 2.68 -3.47
N GLN A 94 0.57 2.34 -3.15
CA GLN A 94 -0.60 2.90 -3.82
C GLN A 94 -0.74 4.40 -3.57
N ARG A 95 -0.47 4.87 -2.35
CA ARG A 95 -0.48 6.32 -2.03
C ARG A 95 0.61 7.06 -2.79
N THR A 96 1.82 6.51 -2.86
CA THR A 96 2.90 7.10 -3.67
C THR A 96 2.49 7.23 -5.13
N LEU A 97 1.91 6.17 -5.73
CA LEU A 97 1.42 6.21 -7.10
C LEU A 97 0.32 7.27 -7.29
N GLY A 98 -0.61 7.39 -6.35
CA GLY A 98 -1.67 8.40 -6.41
C GLY A 98 -1.12 9.83 -6.38
N TYR A 99 -0.15 10.13 -5.50
CA TYR A 99 0.52 11.43 -5.50
C TYR A 99 1.30 11.69 -6.79
N GLN A 100 2.00 10.67 -7.31
CA GLN A 100 2.71 10.80 -8.60
C GLN A 100 1.75 11.07 -9.75
N ASP A 101 0.60 10.40 -9.79
CA ASP A 101 -0.43 10.64 -10.82
C ASP A 101 -0.94 12.08 -10.77
N ALA A 102 -1.20 12.62 -9.58
CA ALA A 102 -1.62 14.01 -9.40
C ALA A 102 -0.52 14.99 -9.84
N MET A 103 0.73 14.75 -9.43
CA MET A 103 1.86 15.63 -9.77
C MET A 103 2.19 15.60 -11.26
N LYS A 104 2.04 14.47 -11.94
CA LYS A 104 2.14 14.39 -13.41
C LYS A 104 1.10 15.28 -14.09
N ALA A 105 -0.12 15.29 -13.57
CA ALA A 105 -1.18 16.16 -14.12
C ALA A 105 -0.88 17.66 -13.91
N VAL A 106 -0.22 18.04 -12.82
CA VAL A 106 0.26 19.40 -12.57
C VAL A 106 1.48 19.72 -13.44
N GLY A 107 2.44 18.80 -13.57
CA GLY A 107 3.65 18.93 -14.36
C GLY A 107 3.39 19.06 -15.87
N ASN A 108 2.31 18.49 -16.39
CA ASN A 108 1.83 18.75 -17.75
C ASN A 108 1.46 20.24 -17.99
N ARG A 109 1.45 21.05 -16.92
CA ARG A 109 1.38 22.51 -16.97
C ARG A 109 2.76 23.20 -16.84
N GLN A 110 3.87 22.48 -17.14
CA GLN A 110 5.28 22.98 -17.13
C GLN A 110 5.96 23.02 -15.74
N GLY A 111 6.02 21.92 -15.01
CA GLY A 111 6.84 21.82 -13.79
C GLY A 111 7.41 20.43 -13.55
N GLN A 112 8.67 20.32 -13.16
CA GLN A 112 9.26 19.05 -12.68
C GLN A 112 8.95 18.88 -11.20
N TYR A 113 8.40 17.73 -10.81
CA TYR A 113 8.33 17.37 -9.39
C TYR A 113 9.68 16.78 -8.94
N GLY A 114 10.18 17.25 -7.81
CA GLY A 114 11.41 16.72 -7.19
C GLY A 114 11.16 15.39 -6.49
N GLY A 115 12.19 14.59 -6.42
CA GLY A 115 12.32 13.20 -6.05
C GLY A 115 11.46 12.63 -4.93
N VAL A 116 11.32 11.32 -5.02
CA VAL A 116 10.71 10.47 -3.98
C VAL A 116 11.74 10.25 -2.87
N CYS A 117 11.45 10.68 -1.64
CA CYS A 117 12.26 10.36 -0.47
C CYS A 117 11.70 9.10 0.22
N ASN A 118 12.51 8.05 0.27
CA ASN A 118 12.20 6.83 1.01
C ASN A 118 12.68 7.00 2.46
N ALA A 119 11.76 7.21 3.40
CA ALA A 119 12.10 7.40 4.82
C ALA A 119 12.57 6.10 5.52
N ALA A 120 12.47 4.94 4.86
CA ALA A 120 12.70 3.63 5.48
C ALA A 120 14.15 3.11 5.37
N ARG A 121 15.14 3.93 5.03
CA ARG A 121 16.52 3.42 4.84
C ARG A 121 17.41 3.40 6.08
N ASN A 122 16.95 3.82 7.24
CA ASN A 122 17.77 3.84 8.46
C ASN A 122 16.93 3.45 9.68
N ALA A 123 16.53 2.19 9.76
CA ALA A 123 16.13 1.54 11.00
C ALA A 123 16.68 0.12 11.02
#